data_811117729b1d44efa633c68a73270c9f
#
_entry.id   811117729b1d44efa633c68a73270c9f
#
_cell.length_a   1.000
_cell.length_b   1.000
_cell.length_c   1.000
_cell.angle_alpha   90.00
_cell.angle_beta   90.00
_cell.angle_gamma   90.00
#
_symmetry.space_group_name_H-M   'P 1'
#
loop_
_entity.id
_entity.type
_entity.pdbx_description
1 polymer ?
#
loop_
_entity_poly.entity_id
_entity_poly.type
_entity_poly.pdbx_seq_one_letter_code
_entity_poly.pdbx_strand_id
1 'polypeptide(L)'
;MLQLLSEHACFGGLQRFYQHDSDAIGLPMRFSVYLPPGFDEQRDKQRPPQDGLPVMFYLAGLTCTEETFMIKAGAQRLAAREGLVLVAPDTSPRGAGVPGETDSWDFGAGAGFYVDATEEPWARHYRMYSYILELRELVLREFGADPARCGIFGHSMGGHGALTIALREPGLFRSVSAFAPIAAPSRCPWGEKAFSGYLGADRSAWRAHDATELVSDGPVRFPGGILVDQGLADKFLAEQLHPDAFEAACQAAGQPLTLRRHAGYDHGYYFISTFMEDHLRFHAEQLRHPG
;
A
#
# COMPACT_ATOMS: atom_id res chain seq x y z
N MET A 1 -19.02 12.07 2.46
CA MET A 1 -19.75 11.76 1.19
C MET A 1 -18.74 11.41 0.12
N LEU A 2 -18.99 10.37 -0.73
CA LEU A 2 -18.08 10.02 -1.84
C LEU A 2 -18.38 10.92 -3.06
N GLN A 3 -17.36 11.66 -3.52
CA GLN A 3 -17.44 12.58 -4.66
C GLN A 3 -16.55 12.11 -5.78
N LEU A 4 -17.12 11.88 -6.97
CA LEU A 4 -16.37 11.64 -8.20
C LEU A 4 -15.77 12.96 -8.69
N LEU A 5 -14.44 13.01 -8.85
CA LEU A 5 -13.71 14.18 -9.34
C LEU A 5 -13.49 14.11 -10.86
N SER A 6 -13.10 12.94 -11.36
CA SER A 6 -12.93 12.71 -12.80
C SER A 6 -13.06 11.23 -13.16
N GLU A 7 -13.39 10.96 -14.43
CA GLU A 7 -13.51 9.64 -15.00
C GLU A 7 -12.90 9.59 -16.39
N HIS A 8 -12.18 8.52 -16.70
CA HIS A 8 -11.52 8.31 -17.98
C HIS A 8 -11.73 6.86 -18.45
N ALA A 9 -12.10 6.66 -19.71
CA ALA A 9 -12.07 5.33 -20.31
C ALA A 9 -10.63 4.82 -20.42
N CYS A 10 -10.37 3.60 -19.95
CA CYS A 10 -9.02 3.04 -19.89
C CYS A 10 -9.07 1.52 -20.05
N PHE A 11 -8.46 0.97 -21.11
CA PHE A 11 -8.41 -0.47 -21.44
C PHE A 11 -9.78 -1.19 -21.33
N GLY A 12 -10.83 -0.55 -21.83
CA GLY A 12 -12.20 -1.08 -21.79
C GLY A 12 -12.89 -1.00 -20.42
N GLY A 13 -12.20 -0.53 -19.39
CA GLY A 13 -12.70 -0.21 -18.07
C GLY A 13 -12.70 1.31 -17.82
N LEU A 14 -12.79 1.70 -16.55
CA LEU A 14 -12.89 3.09 -16.10
C LEU A 14 -11.81 3.40 -15.07
N GLN A 15 -11.02 4.45 -15.32
CA GLN A 15 -10.15 5.07 -14.32
C GLN A 15 -10.90 6.23 -13.68
N ARG A 16 -11.14 6.16 -12.37
CA ARG A 16 -11.84 7.19 -11.61
C ARG A 16 -10.98 7.77 -10.51
N PHE A 17 -11.21 9.04 -10.21
CA PHE A 17 -10.61 9.76 -9.09
C PHE A 17 -11.71 10.26 -8.18
N TYR A 18 -11.54 10.04 -6.88
CA TYR A 18 -12.54 10.35 -5.88
C TYR A 18 -11.95 11.18 -4.75
N GLN A 19 -12.84 11.91 -4.09
CA GLN A 19 -12.62 12.51 -2.78
C GLN A 19 -13.72 12.04 -1.83
N HIS A 20 -13.37 11.79 -0.58
CA HIS A 20 -14.34 11.53 0.47
C HIS A 20 -13.88 12.15 1.78
N ASP A 21 -14.85 12.44 2.65
CA ASP A 21 -14.57 12.85 4.03
C ASP A 21 -14.14 11.59 4.79
N SER A 22 -12.92 11.59 5.32
CA SER A 22 -12.38 10.48 6.09
C SER A 22 -12.62 10.71 7.58
N ASP A 23 -13.21 9.73 8.24
CA ASP A 23 -13.40 9.75 9.70
C ASP A 23 -12.05 9.50 10.41
N ALA A 24 -11.19 8.66 9.86
CA ALA A 24 -9.87 8.36 10.43
C ALA A 24 -8.95 9.59 10.42
N ILE A 25 -8.96 10.35 9.33
CA ILE A 25 -8.12 11.55 9.14
C ILE A 25 -8.80 12.81 9.68
N GLY A 26 -10.13 12.88 9.63
CA GLY A 26 -10.91 14.08 9.97
C GLY A 26 -10.82 15.19 8.92
N LEU A 27 -10.41 14.86 7.69
CA LEU A 27 -10.27 15.76 6.55
C LEU A 27 -10.68 15.04 5.26
N PRO A 28 -10.98 15.80 4.17
CA PRO A 28 -11.17 15.19 2.85
C PRO A 28 -9.89 14.49 2.39
N MET A 29 -10.04 13.25 1.95
CA MET A 29 -8.95 12.44 1.38
C MET A 29 -9.27 12.07 -0.07
N ARG A 30 -8.22 11.93 -0.89
CA ARG A 30 -8.31 11.52 -2.28
C ARG A 30 -7.82 10.10 -2.48
N PHE A 31 -8.45 9.41 -3.40
CA PHE A 31 -7.99 8.11 -3.88
C PHE A 31 -8.43 7.91 -5.33
N SER A 32 -7.77 6.99 -6.00
CA SER A 32 -8.09 6.60 -7.37
C SER A 32 -8.51 5.13 -7.42
N VAL A 33 -9.40 4.82 -8.37
CA VAL A 33 -9.88 3.46 -8.61
C VAL A 33 -9.86 3.17 -10.10
N TYR A 34 -9.28 2.04 -10.48
CA TYR A 34 -9.51 1.45 -11.78
C TYR A 34 -10.54 0.34 -11.66
N LEU A 35 -11.58 0.42 -12.46
CA LEU A 35 -12.67 -0.56 -12.55
C LEU A 35 -12.52 -1.34 -13.85
N PRO A 36 -12.44 -2.69 -13.79
CA PRO A 36 -12.20 -3.51 -14.98
C PRO A 36 -13.39 -3.51 -15.95
N PRO A 37 -13.20 -3.97 -17.21
CA PRO A 37 -14.31 -4.12 -18.15
C PRO A 37 -15.46 -4.94 -17.61
N GLY A 38 -16.68 -4.52 -17.90
CA GLY A 38 -17.89 -5.18 -17.42
C GLY A 38 -18.33 -4.78 -16.00
N PHE A 39 -17.63 -3.86 -15.36
CA PHE A 39 -18.11 -3.24 -14.13
C PHE A 39 -19.44 -2.52 -14.38
N ASP A 40 -20.42 -2.79 -13.53
CA ASP A 40 -21.71 -2.12 -13.52
C ASP A 40 -22.02 -1.67 -12.08
N GLU A 41 -22.06 -0.37 -11.87
CA GLU A 41 -22.15 0.21 -10.53
C GLU A 41 -23.38 -0.25 -9.75
N GLN A 42 -24.54 -0.32 -10.40
CA GLN A 42 -25.78 -0.72 -9.72
C GLN A 42 -25.79 -2.21 -9.43
N ARG A 43 -25.38 -3.02 -10.39
CA ARG A 43 -25.30 -4.47 -10.24
C ARG A 43 -24.27 -4.87 -9.21
N ASP A 44 -23.07 -4.29 -9.28
CA ASP A 44 -21.93 -4.73 -8.48
C ASP A 44 -22.05 -4.28 -7.01
N LYS A 45 -22.66 -3.11 -6.74
CA LYS A 45 -23.05 -2.73 -5.36
C LYS A 45 -24.04 -3.65 -4.68
N GLN A 46 -24.90 -4.33 -5.47
CA GLN A 46 -25.91 -5.25 -4.96
C GLN A 46 -25.45 -6.71 -4.96
N ARG A 47 -24.22 -6.97 -5.44
CA ARG A 47 -23.65 -8.31 -5.51
C ARG A 47 -23.41 -8.85 -4.09
N PRO A 48 -23.69 -10.12 -3.83
CA PRO A 48 -23.29 -10.77 -2.58
C PRO A 48 -21.77 -10.66 -2.39
N PRO A 49 -21.27 -10.43 -1.17
CA PRO A 49 -19.83 -10.22 -0.92
C PRO A 49 -18.93 -11.32 -1.50
N GLN A 50 -19.35 -12.59 -1.42
CA GLN A 50 -18.61 -13.75 -1.94
C GLN A 50 -18.50 -13.80 -3.48
N ASP A 51 -19.35 -13.06 -4.19
CA ASP A 51 -19.34 -12.95 -5.65
C ASP A 51 -18.72 -11.65 -6.12
N GLY A 52 -18.19 -10.86 -5.18
CA GLY A 52 -17.60 -9.54 -5.42
C GLY A 52 -16.35 -9.59 -6.29
N LEU A 53 -15.90 -8.40 -6.71
CA LEU A 53 -14.69 -8.25 -7.50
C LEU A 53 -13.43 -8.38 -6.63
N PRO A 54 -12.37 -9.02 -7.13
CA PRO A 54 -11.08 -8.98 -6.45
C PRO A 54 -10.50 -7.57 -6.51
N VAL A 55 -9.92 -7.11 -5.40
CA VAL A 55 -9.38 -5.75 -5.27
C VAL A 55 -7.93 -5.74 -4.82
N MET A 56 -7.14 -4.86 -5.44
CA MET A 56 -5.75 -4.61 -5.15
C MET A 56 -5.56 -3.19 -4.64
N PHE A 57 -5.03 -3.05 -3.43
CA PHE A 57 -4.63 -1.77 -2.85
C PHE A 57 -3.15 -1.54 -3.11
N TYR A 58 -2.82 -0.44 -3.79
CA TYR A 58 -1.45 0.00 -4.00
C TYR A 58 -1.13 1.19 -3.11
N LEU A 59 -0.07 1.08 -2.32
CA LEU A 59 0.44 2.15 -1.48
C LEU A 59 1.68 2.76 -2.12
N ALA A 60 1.64 4.06 -2.37
CA ALA A 60 2.71 4.77 -3.05
C ALA A 60 3.85 5.18 -2.09
N GLY A 61 5.01 5.47 -2.65
CA GLY A 61 6.18 5.97 -1.93
C GLY A 61 6.10 7.47 -1.60
N LEU A 62 7.14 7.98 -0.97
CA LEU A 62 7.29 9.40 -0.59
C LEU A 62 6.96 10.34 -1.75
N THR A 63 6.28 11.44 -1.45
CA THR A 63 5.91 12.54 -2.36
C THR A 63 4.86 12.20 -3.42
N CYS A 64 4.46 10.94 -3.55
CA CYS A 64 3.43 10.52 -4.49
C CYS A 64 2.03 10.94 -4.03
N THR A 65 1.10 10.93 -4.99
CA THR A 65 -0.34 11.13 -4.79
C THR A 65 -1.11 9.92 -5.31
N GLU A 66 -2.42 9.94 -5.17
CA GLU A 66 -3.35 8.94 -5.72
C GLU A 66 -3.25 8.75 -7.24
N GLU A 67 -2.74 9.75 -7.95
CA GLU A 67 -2.58 9.71 -9.41
C GLU A 67 -1.32 8.97 -9.86
N THR A 68 -0.26 9.03 -9.06
CA THR A 68 1.10 8.67 -9.47
C THR A 68 1.19 7.23 -9.99
N PHE A 69 0.63 6.28 -9.25
CA PHE A 69 0.60 4.88 -9.65
C PHE A 69 -0.20 4.66 -10.93
N MET A 70 -1.40 5.21 -10.98
CA MET A 70 -2.32 5.00 -12.10
C MET A 70 -1.75 5.52 -13.42
N ILE A 71 -0.98 6.62 -13.37
CA ILE A 71 -0.38 7.21 -14.57
C ILE A 71 0.91 6.49 -14.99
N LYS A 72 1.74 6.04 -14.01
CA LYS A 72 3.13 5.65 -14.28
C LYS A 72 3.39 4.14 -14.28
N ALA A 73 2.57 3.34 -13.60
CA ALA A 73 2.88 1.93 -13.37
C ALA A 73 2.48 0.99 -14.53
N GLY A 74 1.59 1.41 -15.43
CA GLY A 74 1.12 0.58 -16.54
C GLY A 74 0.23 -0.61 -16.11
N ALA A 75 -0.37 -0.53 -14.93
CA ALA A 75 -1.08 -1.63 -14.29
C ALA A 75 -2.47 -1.93 -14.88
N GLN A 76 -3.17 -0.92 -15.44
CA GLN A 76 -4.59 -1.03 -15.82
C GLN A 76 -4.85 -2.08 -16.91
N ARG A 77 -3.95 -2.21 -17.89
CA ARG A 77 -4.09 -3.21 -18.95
C ARG A 77 -4.11 -4.63 -18.39
N LEU A 78 -3.26 -4.89 -17.40
CA LEU A 78 -3.19 -6.19 -16.74
C LEU A 78 -4.37 -6.41 -15.82
N ALA A 79 -4.78 -5.39 -15.07
CA ALA A 79 -5.96 -5.42 -14.23
C ALA A 79 -7.24 -5.66 -15.04
N ALA A 80 -7.35 -5.05 -16.24
CA ALA A 80 -8.46 -5.33 -17.16
C ALA A 80 -8.52 -6.80 -17.56
N ARG A 81 -7.38 -7.40 -17.86
CA ARG A 81 -7.28 -8.82 -18.28
C ARG A 81 -7.63 -9.77 -17.14
N GLU A 82 -7.17 -9.47 -15.93
CA GLU A 82 -7.37 -10.32 -14.75
C GLU A 82 -8.69 -10.02 -14.01
N GLY A 83 -9.45 -8.99 -14.43
CA GLY A 83 -10.70 -8.60 -13.77
C GLY A 83 -10.49 -7.98 -12.39
N LEU A 84 -9.35 -7.32 -12.15
CA LEU A 84 -8.98 -6.73 -10.87
C LEU A 84 -9.41 -5.27 -10.76
N VAL A 85 -9.98 -4.90 -9.64
CA VAL A 85 -10.11 -3.50 -9.22
C VAL A 85 -8.75 -3.05 -8.66
N LEU A 86 -8.24 -1.88 -9.09
CA LEU A 86 -7.05 -1.28 -8.49
C LEU A 86 -7.45 -0.04 -7.70
N VAL A 87 -6.89 0.13 -6.52
CA VAL A 87 -7.12 1.28 -5.64
C VAL A 87 -5.77 1.87 -5.23
N ALA A 88 -5.62 3.19 -5.33
CA ALA A 88 -4.44 3.89 -4.83
C ALA A 88 -4.86 5.16 -4.07
N PRO A 89 -4.61 5.24 -2.75
CA PRO A 89 -4.84 6.45 -1.96
C PRO A 89 -3.73 7.48 -2.15
N ASP A 90 -3.98 8.71 -1.70
CA ASP A 90 -2.92 9.67 -1.41
C ASP A 90 -2.03 9.14 -0.27
N THR A 91 -0.81 9.65 -0.17
CA THR A 91 0.22 9.19 0.78
C THR A 91 0.23 9.91 2.12
N SER A 92 -0.61 10.92 2.27
CA SER A 92 -0.87 11.67 3.52
C SER A 92 -2.13 12.51 3.39
N PRO A 93 -2.65 13.07 4.49
CA PRO A 93 -3.52 14.24 4.41
C PRO A 93 -2.82 15.38 3.66
N ARG A 94 -3.62 16.27 3.06
CA ARG A 94 -3.12 17.49 2.40
C ARG A 94 -3.79 18.70 3.01
N GLY A 95 -2.99 19.70 3.41
CA GLY A 95 -3.52 20.92 3.99
C GLY A 95 -4.15 20.70 5.38
N ALA A 96 -3.57 19.84 6.18
CA ALA A 96 -4.03 19.59 7.55
C ALA A 96 -3.82 20.79 8.49
N GLY A 97 -3.01 21.78 8.06
CA GLY A 97 -2.69 22.96 8.86
C GLY A 97 -1.76 22.65 10.03
N VAL A 98 -1.09 21.51 9.99
CA VAL A 98 -0.10 21.14 11.00
C VAL A 98 1.17 21.98 10.77
N PRO A 99 1.68 22.67 11.79
CA PRO A 99 2.93 23.41 11.68
C PRO A 99 4.07 22.50 11.17
N GLY A 100 4.77 22.93 10.11
CA GLY A 100 5.87 22.17 9.52
C GLY A 100 5.45 21.06 8.56
N GLU A 101 4.17 20.88 8.21
CA GLU A 101 3.73 19.77 7.35
C GLU A 101 4.31 19.79 5.94
N THR A 102 4.82 20.95 5.48
CA THR A 102 5.43 21.13 4.16
C THR A 102 6.93 21.48 4.21
N ASP A 103 7.55 21.42 5.38
CA ASP A 103 8.95 21.85 5.55
C ASP A 103 9.94 20.82 5.00
N SER A 104 9.52 19.58 4.84
CA SER A 104 10.40 18.49 4.41
C SER A 104 9.66 17.58 3.42
N TRP A 105 10.37 17.09 2.40
CA TRP A 105 9.81 16.18 1.40
C TRP A 105 9.62 14.74 1.91
N ASP A 106 10.32 14.36 2.98
CA ASP A 106 10.34 13.03 3.57
C ASP A 106 9.66 12.95 4.95
N PHE A 107 8.91 14.00 5.33
CA PHE A 107 8.12 14.05 6.57
C PHE A 107 6.96 15.05 6.43
N GLY A 108 5.79 14.73 6.93
CA GLY A 108 4.59 15.56 6.76
C GLY A 108 3.85 15.26 5.46
N ALA A 109 3.53 16.29 4.68
CA ALA A 109 2.76 16.16 3.46
C ALA A 109 3.47 15.28 2.42
N GLY A 110 2.78 14.21 1.97
CA GLY A 110 3.35 13.22 1.07
C GLY A 110 4.21 12.16 1.74
N ALA A 111 4.25 12.12 3.07
CA ALA A 111 5.15 11.26 3.85
C ALA A 111 4.50 10.73 5.14
N GLY A 112 3.25 10.23 5.06
CA GLY A 112 2.49 9.74 6.21
C GLY A 112 2.94 8.39 6.77
N PHE A 113 3.89 7.72 6.13
CA PHE A 113 4.50 6.43 6.54
C PHE A 113 3.50 5.34 6.90
N TYR A 114 2.23 5.49 6.55
CA TYR A 114 1.15 4.53 6.82
C TYR A 114 1.09 4.09 8.29
N VAL A 115 1.35 5.03 9.19
CA VAL A 115 1.18 4.89 10.64
C VAL A 115 0.08 5.82 11.14
N ASP A 116 -0.39 5.59 12.36
CA ASP A 116 -1.22 6.54 13.10
C ASP A 116 -0.33 7.29 14.07
N ALA A 117 -0.16 8.57 13.84
CA ALA A 117 0.63 9.42 14.71
C ALA A 117 0.01 9.49 16.12
N THR A 118 0.86 9.42 17.14
CA THR A 118 0.49 9.58 18.56
C THR A 118 1.00 10.89 19.15
N GLU A 119 1.95 11.54 18.46
CA GLU A 119 2.59 12.76 18.91
C GLU A 119 1.92 14.01 18.33
N GLU A 120 1.69 15.01 19.17
CA GLU A 120 1.25 16.32 18.71
C GLU A 120 2.38 17.06 17.96
N PRO A 121 2.06 17.84 16.95
CA PRO A 121 0.73 18.19 16.44
C PRO A 121 0.16 17.24 15.39
N TRP A 122 0.78 16.08 15.14
CA TRP A 122 0.47 15.14 14.05
C TRP A 122 -0.70 14.20 14.38
N ALA A 123 -0.89 13.85 15.66
CA ALA A 123 -1.81 12.82 16.12
C ALA A 123 -3.25 12.99 15.63
N ARG A 124 -3.66 14.25 15.39
CA ARG A 124 -5.03 14.56 15.00
C ARG A 124 -5.36 14.08 13.57
N HIS A 125 -4.44 14.26 12.62
CA HIS A 125 -4.73 14.09 11.19
C HIS A 125 -3.81 13.11 10.46
N TYR A 126 -2.63 12.83 10.99
CA TYR A 126 -1.69 11.90 10.36
C TYR A 126 -1.93 10.45 10.81
N ARG A 127 -3.04 9.87 10.32
CA ARG A 127 -3.53 8.56 10.73
C ARG A 127 -3.72 7.63 9.52
N MET A 128 -2.65 7.50 8.75
CA MET A 128 -2.68 6.78 7.48
C MET A 128 -2.89 5.27 7.62
N TYR A 129 -2.51 4.67 8.75
CA TYR A 129 -2.81 3.26 9.01
C TYR A 129 -4.33 3.02 9.11
N SER A 130 -5.01 3.75 9.99
CA SER A 130 -6.47 3.69 10.13
C SER A 130 -7.18 4.08 8.84
N TYR A 131 -6.62 5.05 8.10
CA TYR A 131 -7.19 5.46 6.82
C TYR A 131 -7.20 4.34 5.76
N ILE A 132 -6.14 3.53 5.67
CA ILE A 132 -6.13 2.40 4.72
C ILE A 132 -7.21 1.37 5.06
N LEU A 133 -7.44 1.11 6.35
CA LEU A 133 -8.50 0.22 6.79
C LEU A 133 -9.91 0.79 6.48
N GLU A 134 -10.12 2.08 6.74
CA GLU A 134 -11.35 2.79 6.38
C GLU A 134 -11.60 2.76 4.86
N LEU A 135 -10.56 3.05 4.06
CA LEU A 135 -10.63 3.03 2.61
C LEU A 135 -10.98 1.63 2.08
N ARG A 136 -10.44 0.58 2.70
CA ARG A 136 -10.80 -0.79 2.35
C ARG A 136 -12.31 -1.00 2.50
N GLU A 137 -12.89 -0.66 3.65
CA GLU A 137 -14.32 -0.82 3.90
C GLU A 137 -15.17 0.04 2.95
N LEU A 138 -14.72 1.26 2.65
CA LEU A 138 -15.36 2.12 1.67
C LEU A 138 -15.40 1.46 0.28
N VAL A 139 -14.28 0.93 -0.17
CA VAL A 139 -14.14 0.28 -1.49
C VAL A 139 -15.00 -0.99 -1.59
N LEU A 140 -15.01 -1.82 -0.54
CA LEU A 140 -15.85 -3.03 -0.50
C LEU A 140 -17.33 -2.67 -0.68
N ARG A 141 -17.79 -1.65 0.01
CA ARG A 141 -19.18 -1.20 -0.02
C ARG A 141 -19.55 -0.53 -1.34
N GLU A 142 -18.70 0.38 -1.84
CA GLU A 142 -19.05 1.25 -2.98
C GLU A 142 -18.84 0.57 -4.35
N PHE A 143 -17.93 -0.39 -4.44
CA PHE A 143 -17.56 -1.03 -5.71
C PHE A 143 -17.87 -2.54 -5.75
N GLY A 144 -18.55 -3.07 -4.74
CA GLY A 144 -18.93 -4.48 -4.70
C GLY A 144 -17.73 -5.43 -4.73
N ALA A 145 -16.67 -5.08 -4.01
CA ALA A 145 -15.49 -5.93 -3.90
C ALA A 145 -15.71 -7.05 -2.86
N ASP A 146 -15.05 -8.19 -3.09
CA ASP A 146 -15.10 -9.34 -2.19
C ASP A 146 -14.08 -9.14 -1.05
N PRO A 147 -14.53 -9.11 0.22
CA PRO A 147 -13.64 -8.95 1.37
C PRO A 147 -12.61 -10.08 1.52
N ALA A 148 -12.90 -11.28 1.02
CA ALA A 148 -11.98 -12.43 1.02
C ALA A 148 -10.97 -12.40 -0.13
N ARG A 149 -11.13 -11.47 -1.08
CA ARG A 149 -10.30 -11.36 -2.28
C ARG A 149 -9.62 -10.00 -2.38
N CYS A 150 -9.06 -9.53 -1.26
CA CYS A 150 -8.27 -8.32 -1.16
C CYS A 150 -6.77 -8.64 -1.16
N GLY A 151 -6.01 -7.92 -1.97
CA GLY A 151 -4.55 -7.91 -1.94
C GLY A 151 -4.02 -6.52 -1.66
N ILE A 152 -2.81 -6.43 -1.14
CA ILE A 152 -2.14 -5.14 -0.88
C ILE A 152 -0.70 -5.19 -1.38
N PHE A 153 -0.25 -4.12 -2.00
CA PHE A 153 1.13 -3.99 -2.43
C PHE A 153 1.56 -2.52 -2.43
N GLY A 154 2.84 -2.27 -2.55
CA GLY A 154 3.30 -0.89 -2.54
C GLY A 154 4.76 -0.74 -2.92
N HIS A 155 5.22 0.51 -2.96
CA HIS A 155 6.59 0.86 -3.31
C HIS A 155 7.22 1.71 -2.21
N SER A 156 8.49 1.43 -1.85
CA SER A 156 9.28 2.26 -0.93
C SER A 156 8.59 2.43 0.43
N MET A 157 8.24 3.65 0.85
CA MET A 157 7.39 3.93 2.00
C MET A 157 6.05 3.18 1.91
N GLY A 158 5.45 3.10 0.72
CA GLY A 158 4.22 2.33 0.52
C GLY A 158 4.43 0.82 0.56
N GLY A 159 5.61 0.33 0.18
CA GLY A 159 6.02 -1.06 0.38
C GLY A 159 6.13 -1.41 1.87
N HIS A 160 6.70 -0.50 2.67
CA HIS A 160 6.65 -0.55 4.13
C HIS A 160 5.20 -0.65 4.63
N GLY A 161 4.34 0.29 4.20
CA GLY A 161 2.93 0.30 4.60
C GLY A 161 2.19 -0.98 4.24
N ALA A 162 2.38 -1.48 3.02
CA ALA A 162 1.75 -2.72 2.57
C ALA A 162 2.16 -3.93 3.41
N LEU A 163 3.45 -4.09 3.67
CA LEU A 163 3.98 -5.19 4.50
C LEU A 163 3.47 -5.08 5.93
N THR A 164 3.58 -3.91 6.57
CA THR A 164 3.20 -3.74 7.98
C THR A 164 1.71 -3.89 8.21
N ILE A 165 0.86 -3.29 7.36
CA ILE A 165 -0.60 -3.42 7.47
C ILE A 165 -1.02 -4.87 7.28
N ALA A 166 -0.52 -5.56 6.24
CA ALA A 166 -0.86 -6.95 5.98
C ALA A 166 -0.43 -7.90 7.10
N LEU A 167 0.73 -7.67 7.70
CA LEU A 167 1.24 -8.46 8.83
C LEU A 167 0.50 -8.18 10.14
N ARG A 168 -0.02 -6.96 10.34
CA ARG A 168 -0.77 -6.60 11.55
C ARG A 168 -2.24 -6.99 11.50
N GLU A 169 -2.83 -7.03 10.31
CA GLU A 169 -4.25 -7.29 10.10
C GLU A 169 -4.46 -8.66 9.41
N PRO A 170 -4.21 -9.77 10.12
CA PRO A 170 -4.35 -11.09 9.54
C PRO A 170 -5.78 -11.35 9.07
N GLY A 171 -5.93 -11.75 7.82
CA GLY A 171 -7.22 -12.05 7.21
C GLY A 171 -7.88 -10.89 6.46
N LEU A 172 -7.41 -9.65 6.59
CA LEU A 172 -7.93 -8.55 5.76
C LEU A 172 -7.36 -8.56 4.34
N PHE A 173 -6.10 -9.02 4.19
CA PHE A 173 -5.45 -9.13 2.90
C PHE A 173 -4.96 -10.56 2.70
N ARG A 174 -5.34 -11.16 1.57
CA ARG A 174 -4.99 -12.53 1.22
C ARG A 174 -3.58 -12.65 0.63
N SER A 175 -3.10 -11.57 0.02
CA SER A 175 -1.79 -11.53 -0.61
C SER A 175 -1.11 -10.18 -0.38
N VAL A 176 0.22 -10.22 -0.25
CA VAL A 176 1.04 -9.01 -0.08
C VAL A 176 2.30 -9.08 -0.93
N SER A 177 2.65 -7.95 -1.54
CA SER A 177 3.92 -7.80 -2.24
C SER A 177 4.48 -6.39 -2.13
N ALA A 178 5.76 -6.19 -2.46
CA ALA A 178 6.38 -4.88 -2.38
C ALA A 178 7.49 -4.68 -3.42
N PHE A 179 7.59 -3.44 -3.92
CA PHE A 179 8.71 -2.95 -4.71
C PHE A 179 9.62 -2.11 -3.82
N ALA A 180 10.90 -2.48 -3.72
CA ALA A 180 11.92 -1.75 -3.00
C ALA A 180 11.42 -1.17 -1.65
N PRO A 181 10.83 -1.98 -0.74
CA PRO A 181 10.22 -1.50 0.49
C PRO A 181 11.26 -0.96 1.46
N ILE A 182 10.89 0.03 2.30
CA ILE A 182 11.59 0.32 3.55
C ILE A 182 11.26 -0.82 4.52
N ALA A 183 12.04 -1.92 4.48
CA ALA A 183 11.66 -3.18 5.10
C ALA A 183 12.00 -3.26 6.61
N ALA A 184 12.92 -2.42 7.07
CA ALA A 184 13.30 -2.30 8.48
C ALA A 184 13.37 -0.81 8.90
N PRO A 185 12.23 -0.10 8.96
CA PRO A 185 12.20 1.34 9.19
C PRO A 185 12.81 1.77 10.52
N SER A 186 12.76 0.94 11.55
CA SER A 186 13.40 1.25 12.84
C SER A 186 14.94 1.26 12.79
N ARG A 187 15.54 0.91 11.65
CA ARG A 187 16.99 0.79 11.44
C ARG A 187 17.51 1.72 10.33
N CYS A 188 16.69 2.60 9.80
CA CYS A 188 17.07 3.49 8.70
C CYS A 188 16.71 4.95 8.99
N PRO A 189 17.45 5.92 8.40
CA PRO A 189 17.25 7.36 8.66
C PRO A 189 15.82 7.84 8.39
N TRP A 190 15.19 7.41 7.30
CA TRP A 190 13.81 7.82 7.00
C TRP A 190 12.81 7.30 8.03
N GLY A 191 12.93 6.03 8.42
CA GLY A 191 12.06 5.43 9.42
C GLY A 191 12.30 6.03 10.81
N GLU A 192 13.56 6.26 11.21
CA GLU A 192 13.88 6.93 12.48
C GLU A 192 13.29 8.34 12.55
N LYS A 193 13.40 9.12 11.46
CA LYS A 193 12.80 10.45 11.38
C LYS A 193 11.28 10.39 11.49
N ALA A 194 10.65 9.52 10.71
CA ALA A 194 9.19 9.39 10.70
C ALA A 194 8.65 8.89 12.04
N PHE A 195 9.23 7.83 12.58
CA PHE A 195 8.74 7.22 13.81
C PHE A 195 8.99 8.09 15.03
N SER A 196 10.16 8.74 15.15
CA SER A 196 10.37 9.69 16.23
C SER A 196 9.41 10.88 16.19
N GLY A 197 9.07 11.36 14.98
CA GLY A 197 8.14 12.48 14.81
C GLY A 197 6.66 12.09 14.97
N TYR A 198 6.25 10.92 14.50
CA TYR A 198 4.85 10.47 14.56
C TYR A 198 4.53 9.64 15.80
N LEU A 199 5.44 8.78 16.24
CA LEU A 199 5.21 7.79 17.31
C LEU A 199 5.97 8.11 18.61
N GLY A 200 6.82 9.15 18.59
CA GLY A 200 7.62 9.53 19.75
C GLY A 200 8.94 8.76 19.88
N ALA A 201 9.66 9.03 20.97
CA ALA A 201 11.01 8.53 21.19
C ALA A 201 11.07 7.08 21.71
N ASP A 202 9.94 6.50 22.11
CA ASP A 202 9.91 5.10 22.59
C ASP A 202 10.05 4.12 21.42
N ARG A 203 11.25 3.65 21.20
CA ARG A 203 11.56 2.69 20.13
C ARG A 203 10.83 1.34 20.28
N SER A 204 10.33 1.02 21.48
CA SER A 204 9.57 -0.21 21.67
C SER A 204 8.21 -0.15 20.92
N ALA A 205 7.60 1.04 20.84
CA ALA A 205 6.38 1.27 20.07
C ALA A 205 6.58 1.13 18.56
N TRP A 206 7.81 1.36 18.06
CA TRP A 206 8.12 1.27 16.62
C TRP A 206 8.07 -0.16 16.09
N ARG A 207 8.31 -1.18 16.94
CA ARG A 207 8.29 -2.60 16.54
C ARG A 207 6.98 -3.01 15.87
N ALA A 208 5.87 -2.47 16.33
CA ALA A 208 4.55 -2.72 15.76
C ALA A 208 4.36 -2.14 14.35
N HIS A 209 5.31 -1.33 13.89
CA HIS A 209 5.31 -0.67 12.59
C HIS A 209 6.52 -1.04 11.73
N ASP A 210 7.27 -2.08 12.09
CA ASP A 210 8.44 -2.56 11.36
C ASP A 210 8.18 -3.98 10.85
N ALA A 211 8.18 -4.15 9.51
CA ALA A 211 7.85 -5.44 8.90
C ALA A 211 8.83 -6.55 9.31
N THR A 212 10.11 -6.22 9.48
CA THR A 212 11.15 -7.17 9.93
C THR A 212 10.89 -7.66 11.35
N GLU A 213 10.49 -6.76 12.25
CA GLU A 213 10.14 -7.11 13.63
C GLU A 213 8.83 -7.91 13.69
N LEU A 214 7.81 -7.49 12.92
CA LEU A 214 6.51 -8.17 12.87
C LEU A 214 6.59 -9.62 12.38
N VAL A 215 7.45 -9.89 11.41
CA VAL A 215 7.68 -11.27 10.93
C VAL A 215 8.41 -12.08 11.98
N SER A 216 9.41 -11.49 12.67
CA SER A 216 10.20 -12.19 13.69
C SER A 216 9.37 -12.59 14.90
N ASP A 217 8.37 -11.79 15.27
CA ASP A 217 7.56 -11.98 16.49
C ASP A 217 6.26 -12.78 16.26
N GLY A 218 5.96 -13.17 15.01
CA GLY A 218 4.66 -13.73 14.66
C GLY A 218 4.69 -15.13 14.01
N PRO A 219 3.51 -15.76 13.89
CA PRO A 219 3.36 -16.96 13.09
C PRO A 219 3.47 -16.65 11.60
N VAL A 220 3.63 -17.68 10.76
CA VAL A 220 3.50 -17.56 9.30
C VAL A 220 2.11 -17.01 8.96
N ARG A 221 2.06 -15.83 8.34
CA ARG A 221 0.80 -15.16 8.02
C ARG A 221 0.39 -15.32 6.56
N PHE A 222 1.38 -15.45 5.68
CA PHE A 222 1.19 -15.63 4.25
C PHE A 222 1.80 -16.96 3.79
N PRO A 223 1.09 -18.10 3.94
CA PRO A 223 1.59 -19.41 3.49
C PRO A 223 1.79 -19.48 1.99
N GLY A 224 1.06 -18.67 1.20
CA GLY A 224 1.27 -18.50 -0.25
C GLY A 224 2.50 -17.66 -0.62
N GLY A 225 3.23 -17.16 0.39
CA GLY A 225 4.44 -16.36 0.23
C GLY A 225 4.20 -14.85 0.13
N ILE A 226 5.28 -14.11 0.35
CA ILE A 226 5.39 -12.66 0.12
C ILE A 226 6.30 -12.48 -1.09
N LEU A 227 5.96 -11.57 -2.02
CA LEU A 227 6.82 -11.22 -3.16
C LEU A 227 7.45 -9.85 -2.94
N VAL A 228 8.77 -9.77 -3.05
CA VAL A 228 9.51 -8.50 -2.99
C VAL A 228 10.45 -8.40 -4.17
N ASP A 229 10.41 -7.27 -4.87
CA ASP A 229 11.35 -6.92 -5.92
C ASP A 229 12.26 -5.77 -5.46
N GLN A 230 13.57 -5.90 -5.72
CA GLN A 230 14.58 -4.92 -5.35
C GLN A 230 15.54 -4.63 -6.50
N GLY A 231 15.64 -3.36 -6.89
CA GLY A 231 16.65 -2.90 -7.83
C GLY A 231 18.04 -2.82 -7.19
N LEU A 232 19.07 -3.37 -7.85
CA LEU A 232 20.44 -3.33 -7.32
C LEU A 232 21.19 -2.03 -7.64
N ALA A 233 20.70 -1.20 -8.57
CA ALA A 233 21.20 0.14 -8.83
C ALA A 233 20.43 1.22 -8.05
N ASP A 234 19.59 0.81 -7.10
CA ASP A 234 18.82 1.71 -6.25
C ASP A 234 19.74 2.44 -5.26
N LYS A 235 19.78 3.76 -5.36
CA LYS A 235 20.64 4.60 -4.51
C LYS A 235 20.26 4.59 -3.03
N PHE A 236 19.03 4.15 -2.71
CA PHE A 236 18.53 4.07 -1.34
C PHE A 236 18.72 2.69 -0.70
N LEU A 237 19.16 1.69 -1.48
CA LEU A 237 19.28 0.30 -1.06
C LEU A 237 20.09 0.14 0.24
N ALA A 238 21.26 0.74 0.28
CA ALA A 238 22.20 0.54 1.38
C ALA A 238 21.76 1.19 2.70
N GLU A 239 21.15 2.39 2.63
CA GLU A 239 20.87 3.19 3.82
C GLU A 239 19.41 3.11 4.30
N GLN A 240 18.47 2.86 3.38
CA GLN A 240 17.05 3.05 3.68
C GLN A 240 16.20 1.77 3.60
N LEU A 241 16.54 0.81 2.74
CA LEU A 241 15.58 -0.23 2.37
C LEU A 241 15.73 -1.53 3.14
N HIS A 242 16.94 -1.99 3.41
CA HIS A 242 17.27 -3.18 4.21
C HIS A 242 16.54 -4.47 3.83
N PRO A 243 16.46 -4.87 2.55
CA PRO A 243 15.75 -6.09 2.15
C PRO A 243 16.38 -7.36 2.75
N ASP A 244 17.69 -7.37 2.98
CA ASP A 244 18.40 -8.51 3.56
C ASP A 244 18.00 -8.77 5.03
N ALA A 245 17.67 -7.71 5.79
CA ALA A 245 17.17 -7.84 7.15
C ALA A 245 15.79 -8.52 7.17
N PHE A 246 14.91 -8.12 6.24
CA PHE A 246 13.59 -8.73 6.09
C PHE A 246 13.68 -10.19 5.60
N GLU A 247 14.57 -10.48 4.65
CA GLU A 247 14.83 -11.86 4.18
C GLU A 247 15.29 -12.77 5.31
N ALA A 248 16.25 -12.31 6.11
CA ALA A 248 16.75 -13.06 7.27
C ALA A 248 15.65 -13.30 8.32
N ALA A 249 14.80 -12.31 8.59
CA ALA A 249 13.67 -12.45 9.49
C ALA A 249 12.63 -13.45 8.97
N CYS A 250 12.27 -13.38 7.70
CA CYS A 250 11.36 -14.34 7.06
C CYS A 250 11.91 -15.76 7.13
N GLN A 251 13.20 -15.94 6.84
CA GLN A 251 13.85 -17.24 6.90
C GLN A 251 13.83 -17.82 8.33
N ALA A 252 14.15 -17.01 9.32
CA ALA A 252 14.15 -17.42 10.73
C ALA A 252 12.75 -17.80 11.24
N ALA A 253 11.72 -17.06 10.81
CA ALA A 253 10.32 -17.30 11.18
C ALA A 253 9.62 -18.38 10.33
N GLY A 254 10.26 -18.88 9.26
CA GLY A 254 9.66 -19.81 8.32
C GLY A 254 8.58 -19.17 7.43
N GLN A 255 8.52 -17.82 7.35
CA GLN A 255 7.63 -17.12 6.44
C GLN A 255 8.13 -17.24 5.01
N PRO A 256 7.37 -17.87 4.07
CA PRO A 256 7.78 -17.93 2.68
C PRO A 256 7.95 -16.54 2.08
N LEU A 257 9.10 -16.31 1.46
CA LEU A 257 9.45 -15.06 0.80
C LEU A 257 10.11 -15.36 -0.55
N THR A 258 9.65 -14.66 -1.59
CA THR A 258 10.35 -14.56 -2.87
C THR A 258 10.92 -13.15 -2.96
N LEU A 259 12.21 -13.00 -2.69
CA LEU A 259 12.95 -11.74 -2.87
C LEU A 259 13.77 -11.82 -4.15
N ARG A 260 13.39 -11.02 -5.15
CA ARG A 260 14.09 -10.95 -6.45
C ARG A 260 14.95 -9.68 -6.50
N ARG A 261 16.21 -9.84 -6.87
CA ARG A 261 17.17 -8.74 -7.00
C ARG A 261 17.50 -8.51 -8.46
N HIS A 262 17.32 -7.29 -8.96
CA HIS A 262 17.38 -6.93 -10.37
C HIS A 262 18.57 -6.01 -10.66
N ALA A 263 19.59 -6.54 -11.36
CA ALA A 263 20.77 -5.78 -11.75
C ALA A 263 20.40 -4.63 -12.70
N GLY A 264 20.94 -3.42 -12.45
CA GLY A 264 20.75 -2.23 -13.27
C GLY A 264 19.45 -1.46 -13.06
N TYR A 265 18.52 -1.98 -12.26
CA TYR A 265 17.28 -1.26 -11.93
C TYR A 265 17.46 -0.35 -10.71
N ASP A 266 16.89 0.83 -10.80
CA ASP A 266 16.88 1.87 -9.77
C ASP A 266 15.61 1.83 -8.90
N HIS A 267 15.30 2.96 -8.23
CA HIS A 267 14.14 3.13 -7.34
C HIS A 267 12.89 3.64 -8.06
N GLY A 268 12.96 3.87 -9.36
CA GLY A 268 11.95 4.63 -10.10
C GLY A 268 10.82 3.79 -10.68
N TYR A 269 9.87 4.49 -11.34
CA TYR A 269 8.74 3.85 -11.98
C TYR A 269 9.09 3.02 -13.22
N TYR A 270 10.28 3.18 -13.81
CA TYR A 270 10.77 2.27 -14.86
C TYR A 270 10.99 0.86 -14.30
N PHE A 271 11.53 0.75 -13.09
CA PHE A 271 11.62 -0.52 -12.36
C PHE A 271 10.23 -1.09 -12.06
N ILE A 272 9.34 -0.30 -11.43
CA ILE A 272 8.00 -0.73 -11.06
C ILE A 272 7.22 -1.22 -12.29
N SER A 273 7.20 -0.43 -13.37
CA SER A 273 6.43 -0.77 -14.58
C SER A 273 6.97 -2.01 -15.30
N THR A 274 8.27 -2.28 -15.18
CA THR A 274 8.90 -3.48 -15.78
C THR A 274 8.38 -4.76 -15.13
N PHE A 275 8.24 -4.78 -13.80
CA PHE A 275 7.86 -5.98 -13.05
C PHE A 275 6.40 -5.96 -12.55
N MET A 276 5.62 -4.96 -12.96
CA MET A 276 4.21 -4.82 -12.55
C MET A 276 3.37 -6.04 -12.92
N GLU A 277 3.61 -6.62 -14.10
CA GLU A 277 2.87 -7.81 -14.54
C GLU A 277 3.07 -8.99 -13.59
N ASP A 278 4.29 -9.21 -13.12
CA ASP A 278 4.60 -10.31 -12.22
C ASP A 278 3.87 -10.16 -10.87
N HIS A 279 3.86 -8.94 -10.34
CA HIS A 279 3.13 -8.65 -9.09
C HIS A 279 1.62 -8.85 -9.26
N LEU A 280 1.01 -8.31 -10.32
CA LEU A 280 -0.42 -8.48 -10.53
C LEU A 280 -0.81 -9.95 -10.80
N ARG A 281 0.03 -10.72 -11.49
CA ARG A 281 -0.18 -12.17 -11.65
C ARG A 281 -0.08 -12.92 -10.32
N PHE A 282 0.96 -12.64 -9.53
CA PHE A 282 1.11 -13.21 -8.19
C PHE A 282 -0.15 -12.98 -7.35
N HIS A 283 -0.65 -11.76 -7.31
CA HIS A 283 -1.88 -11.45 -6.59
C HIS A 283 -3.11 -12.13 -7.19
N ALA A 284 -3.28 -12.08 -8.51
CA ALA A 284 -4.41 -12.72 -9.18
C ALA A 284 -4.50 -14.22 -8.89
N GLU A 285 -3.36 -14.91 -8.86
CA GLU A 285 -3.29 -16.34 -8.50
C GLU A 285 -3.76 -16.59 -7.06
N GLN A 286 -3.29 -15.77 -6.11
CA GLN A 286 -3.68 -15.87 -4.70
C GLN A 286 -5.17 -15.53 -4.47
N LEU A 287 -5.74 -14.63 -5.27
CA LEU A 287 -7.12 -14.17 -5.14
C LEU A 287 -8.15 -15.05 -5.88
N ARG A 288 -7.74 -15.95 -6.78
CA ARG A 288 -8.66 -16.84 -7.54
C ARG A 288 -9.25 -17.96 -6.70
N HIS A 289 -8.58 -18.39 -5.65
CA HIS A 289 -9.02 -19.52 -4.83
C HIS A 289 -9.47 -18.98 -3.46
N PRO A 290 -10.78 -18.91 -3.19
CA PRO A 290 -11.23 -18.75 -1.81
C PRO A 290 -10.72 -19.95 -1.01
N GLY A 291 -10.01 -19.68 0.09
CA GLY A 291 -9.46 -20.70 0.98
C GLY A 291 -10.53 -21.47 1.70
#